data_100157dfaf631cee653a0f4e06c2ccc7
#
_entry.id   100157dfaf631cee653a0f4e06c2ccc7
#
_cell.length_a   1.000
_cell.length_b   1.000
_cell.length_c   1.000
_cell.angle_alpha   90.00
_cell.angle_beta   90.00
_cell.angle_gamma   90.00
#
_symmetry.space_group_name_H-M   'P 1'
#
loop_
_entity.id
_entity.type
_entity.pdbx_description
1 polymer ?
#
loop_
_entity_poly.entity_id
_entity_poly.type
_entity_poly.pdbx_seq_one_letter_code
_entity_poly.pdbx_strand_id
1 'polypeptide(L)'
;MNPIDFYMVDAFTTTTFGGNAAAVCPLAEWLPDETLLKMAKQHNQSETAFFVTTDSGFELRWFTTQGEINLCGHATLAAAHVIFEYLDYPDTRIHFDTRFVGPLSVTRNGEWLTLDFPAWKTEPVSPPPLLLETLGITECKEVRVARDYMVVLENAQQVATVRPDINAMIPLGKMVCITAPGEGEYDFVSRFFCPGEAVAEDPVTGSAHSMLIPYWAEKLNKTQMLARQVSERGGDLRCQLLGERVHIGGQATTYLIGKVLLR
;
A
#
# COMPACT_ATOMS: atom_id res chain seq x y z
N MET A 1 -15.79 4.39 28.51
CA MET A 1 -14.98 5.18 27.57
C MET A 1 -15.90 5.88 26.57
N ASN A 2 -15.48 7.02 26.02
CA ASN A 2 -16.23 7.64 24.93
C ASN A 2 -16.16 6.76 23.69
N PRO A 3 -17.22 6.72 22.85
CA PRO A 3 -17.17 6.04 21.57
C PRO A 3 -16.03 6.56 20.70
N ILE A 4 -15.29 5.65 20.06
CA ILE A 4 -14.18 5.97 19.15
C ILE A 4 -14.75 6.08 17.73
N ASP A 5 -14.39 7.13 16.99
CA ASP A 5 -14.73 7.26 15.58
C ASP A 5 -14.07 6.14 14.77
N PHE A 6 -14.82 5.60 13.81
CA PHE A 6 -14.40 4.51 12.95
C PHE A 6 -14.77 4.80 11.51
N TYR A 7 -13.79 4.65 10.64
CA TYR A 7 -13.96 4.79 9.20
C TYR A 7 -13.43 3.53 8.50
N MET A 8 -14.17 3.07 7.48
CA MET A 8 -13.67 2.11 6.51
C MET A 8 -13.42 2.86 5.21
N VAL A 9 -12.20 2.86 4.73
CA VAL A 9 -11.77 3.64 3.56
C VAL A 9 -11.14 2.73 2.54
N ASP A 10 -11.60 2.79 1.31
CA ASP A 10 -10.98 2.17 0.15
C ASP A 10 -9.94 3.13 -0.43
N ALA A 11 -8.65 2.82 -0.28
CA ALA A 11 -7.54 3.63 -0.77
C ALA A 11 -7.12 3.23 -2.19
N PHE A 12 -6.59 4.18 -2.97
CA PHE A 12 -6.18 4.04 -4.38
C PHE A 12 -7.34 3.77 -5.34
N THR A 13 -8.51 4.32 -5.04
CA THR A 13 -9.72 4.21 -5.87
C THR A 13 -10.65 5.41 -5.67
N THR A 14 -11.53 5.64 -6.64
CA THR A 14 -12.64 6.60 -6.55
C THR A 14 -13.99 5.93 -6.31
N THR A 15 -14.02 4.59 -6.25
CA THR A 15 -15.26 3.83 -6.12
C THR A 15 -15.17 2.85 -4.95
N THR A 16 -16.26 2.66 -4.24
CA THR A 16 -16.36 1.63 -3.22
C THR A 16 -16.14 0.23 -3.79
N PHE A 17 -15.54 -0.66 -2.97
CA PHE A 17 -15.16 -2.04 -3.31
C PHE A 17 -13.97 -2.16 -4.27
N GLY A 18 -13.42 -1.04 -4.75
CA GLY A 18 -12.12 -1.00 -5.44
C GLY A 18 -10.98 -0.73 -4.45
N GLY A 19 -9.75 -0.61 -4.97
CA GLY A 19 -8.58 -0.24 -4.18
C GLY A 19 -8.26 -1.17 -3.03
N ASN A 20 -7.60 -0.65 -2.01
CA ASN A 20 -7.20 -1.38 -0.81
C ASN A 20 -7.91 -0.82 0.43
N ALA A 21 -8.72 -1.65 1.08
CA ALA A 21 -9.52 -1.25 2.23
C ALA A 21 -8.67 -1.17 3.50
N ALA A 22 -8.83 -0.09 4.26
CA ALA A 22 -8.25 0.08 5.59
C ALA A 22 -9.30 0.55 6.60
N ALA A 23 -9.23 0.03 7.81
CA ALA A 23 -9.92 0.61 8.96
C ALA A 23 -9.10 1.80 9.49
N VAL A 24 -9.76 2.88 9.87
CA VAL A 24 -9.14 4.08 10.42
C VAL A 24 -9.84 4.50 11.70
N CYS A 25 -9.09 4.66 12.78
CA CYS A 25 -9.60 5.08 14.08
C CYS A 25 -8.81 6.29 14.61
N PRO A 26 -9.35 7.52 14.54
CA PRO A 26 -8.86 8.64 15.32
C PRO A 26 -9.01 8.37 16.82
N LEU A 27 -7.95 8.60 17.58
CA LEU A 27 -7.95 8.41 19.05
C LEU A 27 -7.71 9.75 19.75
N ALA A 28 -8.34 9.95 20.90
CA ALA A 28 -8.04 11.09 21.75
C ALA A 28 -6.67 10.95 22.46
N GLU A 29 -6.31 9.72 22.82
CA GLU A 29 -5.03 9.33 23.41
C GLU A 29 -4.71 7.88 23.05
N TRP A 30 -3.44 7.49 23.15
CA TRP A 30 -3.04 6.12 22.85
C TRP A 30 -3.66 5.12 23.85
N LEU A 31 -4.30 4.10 23.28
CA LEU A 31 -4.75 2.93 24.03
C LEU A 31 -3.59 1.92 24.19
N PRO A 32 -3.68 0.99 25.17
CA PRO A 32 -2.71 -0.09 25.29
C PRO A 32 -2.59 -0.90 23.99
N ASP A 33 -1.36 -1.30 23.63
CA ASP A 33 -1.09 -2.04 22.39
C ASP A 33 -1.94 -3.31 22.25
N GLU A 34 -2.21 -4.00 23.37
CA GLU A 34 -3.12 -5.16 23.39
C GLU A 34 -4.54 -4.80 22.95
N THR A 35 -5.03 -3.62 23.34
CA THR A 35 -6.37 -3.14 22.96
C THR A 35 -6.40 -2.79 21.47
N LEU A 36 -5.38 -2.08 20.96
CA LEU A 36 -5.25 -1.76 19.54
C LEU A 36 -5.22 -3.02 18.68
N LEU A 37 -4.47 -4.05 19.11
CA LEU A 37 -4.42 -5.33 18.42
C LEU A 37 -5.77 -6.07 18.43
N LYS A 38 -6.50 -6.06 19.56
CA LYS A 38 -7.86 -6.63 19.65
C LYS A 38 -8.82 -5.90 18.70
N MET A 39 -8.73 -4.58 18.61
CA MET A 39 -9.53 -3.79 17.68
C MET A 39 -9.19 -4.15 16.23
N ALA A 40 -7.92 -4.20 15.86
CA ALA A 40 -7.49 -4.58 14.51
C ALA A 40 -7.99 -5.99 14.13
N LYS A 41 -7.90 -6.97 15.06
CA LYS A 41 -8.48 -8.31 14.86
C LYS A 41 -9.99 -8.29 14.66
N GLN A 42 -10.70 -7.44 15.40
CA GLN A 42 -12.16 -7.31 15.28
C GLN A 42 -12.58 -6.62 13.99
N HIS A 43 -11.81 -5.62 13.54
CA HIS A 43 -12.04 -4.95 12.25
C HIS A 43 -11.79 -5.89 11.06
N ASN A 44 -10.87 -6.84 11.22
CA ASN A 44 -10.56 -7.89 10.24
C ASN A 44 -10.24 -7.35 8.83
N GLN A 45 -9.54 -6.21 8.79
CA GLN A 45 -8.93 -5.68 7.56
C GLN A 45 -7.46 -6.09 7.51
N SER A 46 -6.84 -5.96 6.33
CA SER A 46 -5.39 -6.16 6.21
C SER A 46 -4.66 -5.31 7.25
N GLU A 47 -5.02 -4.02 7.36
CA GLU A 47 -4.52 -3.11 8.37
C GLU A 47 -5.61 -2.20 8.95
N THR A 48 -5.40 -1.84 10.22
CA THR A 48 -6.07 -0.72 10.89
C THR A 48 -5.05 0.37 11.18
N ALA A 49 -5.32 1.58 10.71
CA ALA A 49 -4.59 2.79 11.07
C ALA A 49 -5.19 3.41 12.33
N PHE A 50 -4.37 3.63 13.34
CA PHE A 50 -4.72 4.42 14.52
C PHE A 50 -3.86 5.68 14.53
N PHE A 51 -4.44 6.82 14.83
CA PHE A 51 -3.68 8.05 14.99
C PHE A 51 -4.19 8.91 16.13
N VAL A 52 -3.27 9.70 16.69
CA VAL A 52 -3.52 10.70 17.75
C VAL A 52 -3.06 12.05 17.24
N THR A 53 -3.83 13.11 17.50
CA THR A 53 -3.43 14.49 17.20
C THR A 53 -2.35 14.95 18.18
N THR A 54 -1.33 15.64 17.66
CA THR A 54 -0.25 16.25 18.43
C THR A 54 -0.13 17.74 18.11
N ASP A 55 0.74 18.46 18.81
CA ASP A 55 0.99 19.89 18.55
C ASP A 55 1.63 20.13 17.16
N SER A 56 2.31 19.13 16.59
CA SER A 56 3.03 19.21 15.30
C SER A 56 2.36 18.49 14.13
N GLY A 57 1.23 17.83 14.36
CA GLY A 57 0.55 17.02 13.35
C GLY A 57 -0.14 15.82 13.97
N PHE A 58 0.26 14.64 13.59
CA PHE A 58 -0.34 13.39 14.06
C PHE A 58 0.73 12.33 14.33
N GLU A 59 0.55 11.54 15.37
CA GLU A 59 1.24 10.25 15.50
C GLU A 59 0.40 9.17 14.84
N LEU A 60 1.01 8.29 14.03
CA LEU A 60 0.34 7.26 13.24
C LEU A 60 0.97 5.88 13.48
N ARG A 61 0.12 4.88 13.71
CA ARG A 61 0.50 3.48 13.89
C ARG A 61 -0.42 2.56 13.10
N TRP A 62 0.10 1.44 12.64
CA TRP A 62 -0.63 0.45 11.83
C TRP A 62 -0.58 -0.92 12.47
N PHE A 63 -1.73 -1.57 12.52
CA PHE A 63 -1.88 -2.90 13.07
C PHE A 63 -2.54 -3.82 12.04
N THR A 64 -1.90 -4.95 11.78
CA THR A 64 -2.54 -6.11 11.16
C THR A 64 -3.30 -6.91 12.20
N THR A 65 -3.95 -8.00 11.79
CA THR A 65 -4.56 -8.95 12.73
C THR A 65 -3.51 -9.74 13.54
N GLN A 66 -2.22 -9.65 13.22
CA GLN A 66 -1.12 -10.36 13.89
C GLN A 66 -0.33 -9.46 14.84
N GLY A 67 -0.22 -8.17 14.55
CA GLY A 67 0.54 -7.21 15.37
C GLY A 67 0.73 -5.87 14.70
N GLU A 68 1.48 -4.99 15.37
CA GLU A 68 1.91 -3.71 14.83
C GLU A 68 2.96 -3.91 13.74
N ILE A 69 2.86 -3.15 12.66
CA ILE A 69 3.81 -3.15 11.54
C ILE A 69 4.49 -1.80 11.37
N ASN A 70 5.65 -1.81 10.70
CA ASN A 70 6.52 -0.64 10.62
C ASN A 70 6.02 0.43 9.65
N LEU A 71 5.34 0.03 8.56
CA LEU A 71 4.91 0.93 7.50
C LEU A 71 3.76 0.31 6.69
N CYS A 72 2.74 1.12 6.44
CA CYS A 72 1.64 0.74 5.54
C CYS A 72 1.20 1.94 4.69
N GLY A 73 1.39 1.85 3.37
CA GLY A 73 1.10 2.95 2.44
C GLY A 73 -0.39 3.24 2.29
N HIS A 74 -1.21 2.20 2.01
CA HIS A 74 -2.64 2.40 1.77
C HIS A 74 -3.39 2.85 3.03
N ALA A 75 -3.02 2.32 4.22
CA ALA A 75 -3.62 2.75 5.47
C ALA A 75 -3.16 4.16 5.90
N THR A 76 -1.95 4.61 5.49
CA THR A 76 -1.52 6.01 5.64
C THR A 76 -2.34 6.93 4.75
N LEU A 77 -2.59 6.54 3.49
CA LEU A 77 -3.42 7.30 2.57
C LEU A 77 -4.87 7.37 3.06
N ALA A 78 -5.40 6.27 3.59
CA ALA A 78 -6.73 6.20 4.20
C ALA A 78 -6.84 7.11 5.45
N ALA A 79 -5.82 7.11 6.33
CA ALA A 79 -5.77 8.00 7.49
C ALA A 79 -5.73 9.48 7.07
N ALA A 80 -4.92 9.81 6.05
CA ALA A 80 -4.88 11.17 5.50
C ALA A 80 -6.22 11.59 4.90
N HIS A 81 -6.90 10.69 4.18
CA HIS A 81 -8.25 10.94 3.67
C HIS A 81 -9.22 11.28 4.80
N VAL A 82 -9.22 10.51 5.89
CA VAL A 82 -10.09 10.78 7.06
C VAL A 82 -9.77 12.16 7.67
N ILE A 83 -8.50 12.51 7.82
CA ILE A 83 -8.10 13.80 8.39
C ILE A 83 -8.57 14.96 7.49
N PHE A 84 -8.38 14.85 6.18
CA PHE A 84 -8.78 15.90 5.24
C PHE A 84 -10.29 16.07 5.08
N GLU A 85 -11.05 14.97 5.12
CA GLU A 85 -12.48 15.00 4.81
C GLU A 85 -13.37 15.18 6.06
N TYR A 86 -12.89 14.74 7.25
CA TYR A 86 -13.76 14.65 8.43
C TYR A 86 -13.24 15.39 9.67
N LEU A 87 -11.98 15.90 9.66
CA LEU A 87 -11.40 16.57 10.83
C LEU A 87 -11.12 18.07 10.61
N ASP A 88 -11.73 18.70 9.59
CA ASP A 88 -11.58 20.13 9.28
C ASP A 88 -10.11 20.61 9.24
N TYR A 89 -9.20 19.73 8.73
CA TYR A 89 -7.78 20.03 8.68
C TYR A 89 -7.46 21.16 7.69
N PRO A 90 -6.83 22.28 8.14
CA PRO A 90 -6.77 23.49 7.35
C PRO A 90 -5.69 23.48 6.25
N ASP A 91 -4.64 22.67 6.42
CA ASP A 91 -3.50 22.65 5.52
C ASP A 91 -3.68 21.64 4.38
N THR A 92 -2.84 21.75 3.36
CA THR A 92 -2.79 20.79 2.24
C THR A 92 -1.79 19.65 2.46
N ARG A 93 -1.02 19.70 3.56
CA ARG A 93 0.02 18.71 3.88
C ARG A 93 -0.11 18.26 5.33
N ILE A 94 -0.27 16.95 5.51
CA ILE A 94 -0.28 16.31 6.81
C ILE A 94 1.13 15.80 7.12
N HIS A 95 1.58 15.99 8.36
CA HIS A 95 2.78 15.38 8.91
C HIS A 95 2.38 14.29 9.89
N PHE A 96 2.97 13.10 9.71
CA PHE A 96 2.81 11.97 10.59
C PHE A 96 4.16 11.63 11.24
N ASP A 97 4.21 11.59 12.54
CA ASP A 97 5.29 10.95 13.27
C ASP A 97 4.96 9.46 13.41
N THR A 98 5.93 8.59 13.16
CA THR A 98 5.75 7.14 13.21
C THR A 98 6.75 6.50 14.15
N ARG A 99 6.37 5.36 14.72
CA ARG A 99 7.20 4.68 15.73
C ARG A 99 8.51 4.11 15.17
N PHE A 100 8.54 3.66 13.91
CA PHE A 100 9.63 2.84 13.39
C PHE A 100 10.36 3.43 12.18
N VAL A 101 9.67 4.22 11.34
CA VAL A 101 10.24 4.68 10.06
C VAL A 101 10.46 6.19 10.00
N GLY A 102 10.29 6.87 11.16
CA GLY A 102 10.41 8.32 11.22
C GLY A 102 9.22 9.07 10.61
N PRO A 103 9.39 10.37 10.33
CA PRO A 103 8.30 11.19 9.83
C PRO A 103 7.90 10.82 8.41
N LEU A 104 6.58 10.81 8.16
CA LEU A 104 5.97 10.68 6.85
C LEU A 104 5.14 11.92 6.54
N SER A 105 4.87 12.16 5.29
CA SER A 105 3.93 13.20 4.91
C SER A 105 3.00 12.76 3.78
N VAL A 106 1.79 13.31 3.82
CA VAL A 106 0.81 13.18 2.74
C VAL A 106 0.37 14.56 2.30
N THR A 107 0.47 14.83 1.01
CA THR A 107 0.06 16.12 0.43
C THR A 107 -1.22 15.92 -0.38
N ARG A 108 -2.21 16.81 -0.19
CA ARG A 108 -3.44 16.85 -0.98
C ARG A 108 -3.32 17.84 -2.12
N ASN A 109 -3.67 17.38 -3.33
CA ASN A 109 -3.81 18.21 -4.52
C ASN A 109 -5.11 17.85 -5.24
N GLY A 110 -6.16 18.63 -5.02
CA GLY A 110 -7.52 18.29 -5.41
C GLY A 110 -7.98 17.00 -4.70
N GLU A 111 -8.39 16.02 -5.47
CA GLU A 111 -8.81 14.70 -4.97
C GLU A 111 -7.65 13.71 -4.77
N TRP A 112 -6.43 14.08 -5.15
CA TRP A 112 -5.26 13.23 -5.07
C TRP A 112 -4.50 13.44 -3.76
N LEU A 113 -4.19 12.33 -3.10
CA LEU A 113 -3.36 12.26 -1.91
C LEU A 113 -2.02 11.64 -2.31
N THR A 114 -0.93 12.32 -2.03
CA THR A 114 0.42 11.91 -2.44
C THR A 114 1.28 11.58 -1.24
N LEU A 115 1.71 10.32 -1.16
CA LEU A 115 2.70 9.80 -0.21
C LEU A 115 4.10 10.10 -0.73
N ASP A 116 5.02 10.47 0.16
CA ASP A 116 6.44 10.68 -0.13
C ASP A 116 7.27 9.56 0.53
N PHE A 117 7.78 8.63 -0.29
CA PHE A 117 8.51 7.44 0.16
C PHE A 117 9.94 7.40 -0.42
N PRO A 118 10.87 6.62 0.18
CA PRO A 118 12.19 6.39 -0.40
C PRO A 118 12.09 5.59 -1.70
N ALA A 119 12.94 5.92 -2.67
CA ALA A 119 13.15 5.11 -3.86
C ALA A 119 14.05 3.91 -3.53
N TRP A 120 13.63 2.70 -3.88
CA TRP A 120 14.42 1.49 -3.66
C TRP A 120 14.99 1.00 -4.99
N LYS A 121 16.31 1.09 -5.09
CA LYS A 121 17.03 0.56 -6.23
C LYS A 121 16.99 -0.97 -6.21
N THR A 122 16.56 -1.58 -7.30
CA THR A 122 16.52 -3.03 -7.45
C THR A 122 17.77 -3.54 -8.15
N GLU A 123 18.24 -4.74 -7.75
CA GLU A 123 19.35 -5.42 -8.40
C GLU A 123 18.85 -6.64 -9.19
N PRO A 124 19.39 -6.89 -10.41
CA PRO A 124 19.05 -8.08 -11.17
C PRO A 124 19.57 -9.33 -10.47
N VAL A 125 18.78 -10.38 -10.45
CA VAL A 125 19.16 -11.69 -9.87
C VAL A 125 18.67 -12.83 -10.76
N SER A 126 19.37 -13.98 -10.71
CA SER A 126 18.83 -15.21 -11.28
C SER A 126 17.55 -15.59 -10.53
N PRO A 127 16.50 -16.06 -11.22
CA PRO A 127 15.30 -16.52 -10.55
C PRO A 127 15.66 -17.56 -9.46
N PRO A 128 15.27 -17.33 -8.19
CA PRO A 128 15.46 -18.36 -7.18
C PRO A 128 14.63 -19.60 -7.53
N PRO A 129 15.05 -20.79 -7.09
CA PRO A 129 14.26 -22.00 -7.25
C PRO A 129 12.83 -21.80 -6.79
N LEU A 130 11.87 -22.42 -7.43
CA LEU A 130 10.42 -22.32 -7.18
C LEU A 130 9.75 -21.01 -7.59
N LEU A 131 10.46 -19.88 -7.78
CA LEU A 131 9.80 -18.59 -8.03
C LEU A 131 8.90 -18.64 -9.28
N LEU A 132 9.41 -19.08 -10.41
CA LEU A 132 8.62 -19.14 -11.65
C LEU A 132 7.56 -20.24 -11.59
N GLU A 133 7.91 -21.40 -11.03
CA GLU A 133 6.99 -22.53 -10.85
C GLU A 133 5.78 -22.11 -9.99
N THR A 134 6.02 -21.48 -8.85
CA THR A 134 4.95 -21.06 -7.93
C THR A 134 4.11 -19.92 -8.49
N LEU A 135 4.64 -19.10 -9.41
CA LEU A 135 3.87 -18.15 -10.21
C LEU A 135 3.04 -18.81 -11.31
N GLY A 136 3.30 -20.11 -11.62
CA GLY A 136 2.67 -20.81 -12.73
C GLY A 136 3.13 -20.33 -14.11
N ILE A 137 4.39 -19.86 -14.22
CA ILE A 137 5.00 -19.35 -15.45
C ILE A 137 6.29 -20.10 -15.77
N THR A 138 6.65 -20.19 -17.05
CA THR A 138 7.89 -20.86 -17.50
C THR A 138 9.02 -19.89 -17.81
N GLU A 139 8.69 -18.64 -18.10
CA GLU A 139 9.65 -17.60 -18.50
C GLU A 139 9.23 -16.21 -18.01
N CYS A 140 10.19 -15.32 -17.88
CA CYS A 140 10.01 -13.89 -17.59
C CYS A 140 11.14 -13.10 -18.28
N LYS A 141 10.98 -11.79 -18.42
CA LYS A 141 12.03 -10.92 -18.97
C LYS A 141 13.25 -10.81 -18.06
N GLU A 142 12.99 -10.55 -16.79
CA GLU A 142 14.02 -10.46 -15.74
C GLU A 142 13.40 -10.63 -14.35
N VAL A 143 14.25 -11.04 -13.41
CA VAL A 143 13.95 -11.02 -11.99
C VAL A 143 14.89 -10.05 -11.32
N ARG A 144 14.35 -9.21 -10.47
CA ARG A 144 15.09 -8.25 -9.66
C ARG A 144 14.71 -8.38 -8.19
N VAL A 145 15.54 -7.85 -7.32
CA VAL A 145 15.31 -7.85 -5.87
C VAL A 145 15.69 -6.51 -5.24
N ALA A 146 14.89 -6.09 -4.29
CA ALA A 146 15.18 -5.09 -3.27
C ALA A 146 14.69 -5.66 -1.94
N ARG A 147 13.70 -5.02 -1.29
CA ARG A 147 13.00 -5.63 -0.17
C ARG A 147 12.31 -6.93 -0.59
N ASP A 148 11.62 -6.90 -1.73
CA ASP A 148 10.81 -7.98 -2.28
C ASP A 148 11.35 -8.45 -3.64
N TYR A 149 10.96 -9.62 -4.12
CA TYR A 149 11.22 -10.02 -5.51
C TYR A 149 10.32 -9.22 -6.47
N MET A 150 10.89 -8.81 -7.58
CA MET A 150 10.17 -8.17 -8.69
C MET A 150 10.41 -8.99 -9.95
N VAL A 151 9.35 -9.59 -10.48
CA VAL A 151 9.37 -10.40 -11.71
C VAL A 151 8.75 -9.59 -12.84
N VAL A 152 9.53 -9.33 -13.87
CA VAL A 152 9.08 -8.56 -15.03
C VAL A 152 8.61 -9.48 -16.13
N LEU A 153 7.34 -9.34 -16.51
CA LEU A 153 6.69 -10.12 -17.56
C LEU A 153 6.62 -9.33 -18.87
N GLU A 154 6.18 -9.99 -19.94
CA GLU A 154 6.16 -9.42 -21.28
C GLU A 154 5.10 -8.34 -21.47
N ASN A 155 3.90 -8.54 -20.92
CA ASN A 155 2.73 -7.70 -21.13
C ASN A 155 1.73 -7.74 -19.96
N ALA A 156 0.80 -6.80 -19.96
CA ALA A 156 -0.23 -6.65 -18.93
C ALA A 156 -1.14 -7.89 -18.82
N GLN A 157 -1.45 -8.55 -19.93
CA GLN A 157 -2.30 -9.74 -19.94
C GLN A 157 -1.65 -10.90 -19.16
N GLN A 158 -0.34 -11.08 -19.27
CA GLN A 158 0.37 -12.09 -18.46
C GLN A 158 0.24 -11.78 -16.98
N VAL A 159 0.46 -10.51 -16.55
CA VAL A 159 0.28 -10.10 -15.15
C VAL A 159 -1.13 -10.41 -14.65
N ALA A 160 -2.17 -10.06 -15.43
CA ALA A 160 -3.56 -10.27 -15.06
C ALA A 160 -3.95 -11.76 -14.95
N THR A 161 -3.33 -12.62 -15.75
CA THR A 161 -3.71 -14.04 -15.86
C THR A 161 -2.91 -14.99 -14.98
N VAL A 162 -1.80 -14.56 -14.37
CA VAL A 162 -1.02 -15.36 -13.42
C VAL A 162 -1.94 -15.93 -12.33
N ARG A 163 -1.78 -17.24 -12.05
CA ARG A 163 -2.50 -17.95 -10.98
C ARG A 163 -1.47 -18.60 -10.06
N PRO A 164 -0.95 -17.85 -9.06
CA PRO A 164 0.15 -18.31 -8.23
C PRO A 164 -0.32 -19.34 -7.20
N ASP A 165 0.55 -20.29 -6.88
CA ASP A 165 0.48 -21.06 -5.63
C ASP A 165 1.20 -20.28 -4.52
N ILE A 166 0.45 -19.41 -3.83
CA ILE A 166 1.02 -18.50 -2.82
C ILE A 166 1.57 -19.25 -1.62
N ASN A 167 0.98 -20.39 -1.24
CA ASN A 167 1.49 -21.20 -0.14
C ASN A 167 2.84 -21.83 -0.49
N ALA A 168 3.02 -22.28 -1.73
CA ALA A 168 4.29 -22.81 -2.20
C ALA A 168 5.39 -21.72 -2.32
N MET A 169 5.03 -20.42 -2.29
CA MET A 169 6.00 -19.32 -2.26
C MET A 169 6.61 -19.07 -0.88
N ILE A 170 6.05 -19.58 0.23
CA ILE A 170 6.54 -19.31 1.59
C ILE A 170 8.06 -19.54 1.74
N PRO A 171 8.67 -20.62 1.18
CA PRO A 171 10.11 -20.82 1.26
C PRO A 171 10.99 -19.77 0.58
N LEU A 172 10.40 -18.90 -0.29
CA LEU A 172 11.13 -17.78 -0.90
C LEU A 172 11.57 -16.74 0.13
N GLY A 173 10.89 -16.66 1.29
CA GLY A 173 11.23 -15.76 2.39
C GLY A 173 11.06 -14.27 2.08
N LYS A 174 10.38 -13.93 0.98
CA LYS A 174 10.11 -12.55 0.53
C LYS A 174 8.74 -12.52 -0.14
N MET A 175 8.14 -11.31 -0.16
CA MET A 175 6.99 -11.02 -1.00
C MET A 175 7.39 -11.03 -2.48
N VAL A 176 6.40 -11.19 -3.36
CA VAL A 176 6.61 -11.28 -4.80
C VAL A 176 5.74 -10.28 -5.53
N CYS A 177 6.36 -9.32 -6.18
CA CYS A 177 5.73 -8.40 -7.11
C CYS A 177 5.91 -8.91 -8.54
N ILE A 178 4.85 -8.98 -9.32
CA ILE A 178 4.94 -9.16 -10.77
C ILE A 178 4.53 -7.88 -11.46
N THR A 179 5.19 -7.53 -12.58
CA THR A 179 4.94 -6.29 -13.30
C THR A 179 5.20 -6.43 -14.80
N ALA A 180 4.58 -5.60 -15.60
CA ALA A 180 4.79 -5.53 -17.05
C ALA A 180 4.49 -4.11 -17.55
N PRO A 181 4.87 -3.78 -18.82
CA PRO A 181 4.37 -2.57 -19.48
C PRO A 181 2.84 -2.52 -19.42
N GLY A 182 2.29 -1.34 -19.21
CA GLY A 182 0.86 -1.10 -19.21
C GLY A 182 0.27 -1.03 -20.62
N GLU A 183 -1.05 -0.85 -20.67
CA GLU A 183 -1.81 -0.64 -21.90
C GLU A 183 -2.72 0.59 -21.74
N GLY A 184 -3.07 1.22 -22.87
CA GLY A 184 -3.92 2.40 -22.88
C GLY A 184 -3.28 3.60 -22.20
N GLU A 185 -3.87 4.06 -21.11
CA GLU A 185 -3.37 5.20 -20.33
C GLU A 185 -2.30 4.83 -19.29
N TYR A 186 -2.17 3.54 -18.95
CA TYR A 186 -1.23 3.09 -17.93
C TYR A 186 0.15 2.84 -18.51
N ASP A 187 1.17 3.35 -17.84
CA ASP A 187 2.59 3.14 -18.19
C ASP A 187 3.07 1.74 -17.79
N PHE A 188 2.60 1.24 -16.64
CA PHE A 188 2.89 -0.12 -16.20
C PHE A 188 1.76 -0.68 -15.33
N VAL A 189 1.74 -2.01 -15.21
CA VAL A 189 0.83 -2.74 -14.33
C VAL A 189 1.59 -3.63 -13.36
N SER A 190 0.95 -3.98 -12.23
CA SER A 190 1.53 -4.86 -11.23
C SER A 190 0.49 -5.71 -10.50
N ARG A 191 0.96 -6.78 -9.84
CA ARG A 191 0.26 -7.50 -8.75
C ARG A 191 1.27 -7.81 -7.66
N PHE A 192 0.79 -8.00 -6.43
CA PHE A 192 1.65 -8.19 -5.27
C PHE A 192 1.16 -9.32 -4.38
N PHE A 193 1.99 -10.36 -4.21
CA PHE A 193 1.67 -11.57 -3.47
C PHE A 193 2.42 -11.61 -2.14
N CYS A 194 1.70 -12.00 -1.08
CA CYS A 194 2.14 -11.95 0.31
C CYS A 194 2.17 -13.38 0.92
N PRO A 195 3.13 -14.22 0.54
CA PRO A 195 3.22 -15.59 1.06
C PRO A 195 3.44 -15.60 2.57
N GLY A 196 2.61 -16.36 3.29
CA GLY A 196 2.68 -16.49 4.74
C GLY A 196 1.94 -15.39 5.53
N GLU A 197 1.40 -14.39 4.86
CA GLU A 197 0.61 -13.33 5.49
C GLU A 197 -0.90 -13.67 5.54
N ALA A 198 -1.64 -12.90 6.32
CA ALA A 198 -3.10 -13.06 6.45
C ALA A 198 -3.85 -12.80 5.14
N VAL A 199 -3.31 -11.94 4.29
CA VAL A 199 -3.82 -11.60 2.96
C VAL A 199 -2.86 -12.16 1.92
N ALA A 200 -3.34 -13.07 1.09
CA ALA A 200 -2.52 -13.79 0.11
C ALA A 200 -2.05 -12.89 -1.05
N GLU A 201 -2.90 -11.97 -1.51
CA GLU A 201 -2.60 -10.95 -2.51
C GLU A 201 -3.02 -9.58 -1.97
N ASP A 202 -2.07 -8.63 -1.89
CA ASP A 202 -2.36 -7.28 -1.47
C ASP A 202 -3.01 -6.50 -2.62
N PRO A 203 -4.24 -5.98 -2.45
CA PRO A 203 -5.00 -5.37 -3.55
C PRO A 203 -4.32 -4.19 -4.22
N VAL A 204 -3.70 -3.28 -3.45
CA VAL A 204 -2.89 -2.16 -3.94
C VAL A 204 -1.78 -1.87 -2.94
N THR A 205 -0.54 -2.06 -3.39
CA THR A 205 0.65 -2.01 -2.53
C THR A 205 1.45 -0.73 -2.75
N GLY A 206 1.18 0.29 -1.95
CA GLY A 206 1.92 1.55 -2.03
C GLY A 206 3.43 1.34 -1.93
N SER A 207 3.90 0.57 -0.95
CA SER A 207 5.33 0.33 -0.72
C SER A 207 6.05 -0.42 -1.86
N ALA A 208 5.36 -1.26 -2.64
CA ALA A 208 5.95 -1.90 -3.81
C ALA A 208 6.35 -0.88 -4.88
N HIS A 209 5.64 0.26 -4.93
CA HIS A 209 5.93 1.33 -5.87
C HIS A 209 7.24 2.07 -5.56
N SER A 210 7.80 1.91 -4.35
CA SER A 210 9.16 2.35 -4.05
C SER A 210 10.23 1.68 -4.93
N MET A 211 9.98 0.44 -5.39
CA MET A 211 10.88 -0.26 -6.32
C MET A 211 10.39 -0.23 -7.77
N LEU A 212 9.07 -0.20 -8.00
CA LEU A 212 8.49 -0.17 -9.35
C LEU A 212 8.76 1.16 -10.07
N ILE A 213 8.59 2.28 -9.36
CA ILE A 213 8.78 3.62 -9.94
C ILE A 213 10.20 3.84 -10.46
N PRO A 214 11.29 3.61 -9.71
CA PRO A 214 12.65 3.77 -10.24
C PRO A 214 12.92 2.87 -11.44
N TYR A 215 12.46 1.61 -11.40
CA TYR A 215 12.62 0.66 -12.48
C TYR A 215 11.93 1.13 -13.77
N TRP A 216 10.64 1.46 -13.69
CA TRP A 216 9.88 1.87 -14.86
C TRP A 216 10.25 3.25 -15.36
N ALA A 217 10.67 4.16 -14.47
CA ALA A 217 11.20 5.47 -14.88
C ALA A 217 12.43 5.34 -15.78
N GLU A 218 13.35 4.43 -15.45
CA GLU A 218 14.52 4.11 -16.28
C GLU A 218 14.11 3.45 -17.59
N LYS A 219 13.25 2.43 -17.56
CA LYS A 219 12.84 1.66 -18.76
C LYS A 219 12.06 2.52 -19.76
N LEU A 220 11.21 3.43 -19.27
CA LEU A 220 10.35 4.26 -20.11
C LEU A 220 10.95 5.65 -20.39
N ASN A 221 12.08 5.99 -19.77
CA ASN A 221 12.67 7.33 -19.79
C ASN A 221 11.65 8.42 -19.40
N LYS A 222 10.88 8.16 -18.32
CA LYS A 222 9.85 9.04 -17.79
C LYS A 222 10.03 9.19 -16.28
N THR A 223 9.75 10.37 -15.73
CA THR A 223 9.72 10.58 -14.27
C THR A 223 8.29 10.63 -13.70
N GLN A 224 7.28 10.80 -14.54
CA GLN A 224 5.88 10.79 -14.17
C GLN A 224 5.16 9.68 -14.95
N MET A 225 4.41 8.86 -14.24
CA MET A 225 3.78 7.67 -14.79
C MET A 225 2.41 7.46 -14.15
N LEU A 226 1.52 6.82 -14.87
CA LEU A 226 0.27 6.28 -14.34
C LEU A 226 0.39 4.76 -14.29
N ALA A 227 0.14 4.18 -13.12
CA ALA A 227 0.21 2.75 -12.90
C ALA A 227 -1.15 2.18 -12.44
N ARG A 228 -1.35 0.89 -12.72
CA ARG A 228 -2.48 0.15 -12.17
C ARG A 228 -2.01 -1.15 -11.53
N GLN A 229 -2.39 -1.39 -10.29
CA GLN A 229 -2.31 -2.73 -9.71
C GLN A 229 -3.56 -3.49 -10.10
N VAL A 230 -3.38 -4.60 -10.84
CA VAL A 230 -4.48 -5.36 -11.49
C VAL A 230 -4.92 -6.57 -10.67
N SER A 231 -5.01 -6.41 -9.35
CA SER A 231 -5.68 -7.37 -8.46
C SER A 231 -7.18 -7.42 -8.76
N GLU A 232 -7.91 -8.31 -8.09
CA GLU A 232 -9.37 -8.41 -8.22
C GLU A 232 -10.08 -7.06 -7.94
N ARG A 233 -9.64 -6.32 -6.90
CA ARG A 233 -10.19 -5.00 -6.55
C ARG A 233 -9.64 -3.89 -7.46
N GLY A 234 -8.39 -4.02 -7.88
CA GLY A 234 -7.68 -3.05 -8.68
C GLY A 234 -7.47 -1.71 -8.00
N GLY A 235 -6.52 -0.91 -8.53
CA GLY A 235 -6.35 0.45 -8.06
C GLY A 235 -5.33 1.23 -8.89
N ASP A 236 -5.50 2.55 -8.89
CA ASP A 236 -4.77 3.47 -9.76
C ASP A 236 -3.80 4.33 -8.95
N LEU A 237 -2.59 4.48 -9.48
CA LEU A 237 -1.53 5.21 -8.80
C LEU A 237 -0.87 6.21 -9.76
N ARG A 238 -0.80 7.47 -9.36
CA ARG A 238 0.10 8.44 -9.96
C ARG A 238 1.48 8.31 -9.36
N CYS A 239 2.45 8.01 -10.19
CA CYS A 239 3.81 7.69 -9.81
C CYS A 239 4.77 8.79 -10.27
N GLN A 240 5.67 9.24 -9.38
CA GLN A 240 6.69 10.20 -9.75
C GLN A 240 8.02 9.85 -9.11
N LEU A 241 9.10 9.83 -9.90
CA LEU A 241 10.47 9.70 -9.41
C LEU A 241 11.09 11.08 -9.18
N LEU A 242 11.60 11.34 -7.98
CA LEU A 242 12.26 12.58 -7.56
C LEU A 242 13.62 12.28 -6.90
N GLY A 243 14.60 11.94 -7.73
CA GLY A 243 15.92 11.54 -7.25
C GLY A 243 15.86 10.26 -6.43
N GLU A 244 16.13 10.34 -5.13
CA GLU A 244 16.09 9.21 -4.19
C GLU A 244 14.72 9.06 -3.50
N ARG A 245 13.72 9.82 -3.93
CA ARG A 245 12.35 9.76 -3.41
C ARG A 245 11.36 9.38 -4.52
N VAL A 246 10.27 8.77 -4.12
CA VAL A 246 9.12 8.52 -4.98
C VAL A 246 7.87 9.15 -4.37
N HIS A 247 7.10 9.81 -5.22
CA HIS A 247 5.75 10.23 -4.89
C HIS A 247 4.76 9.21 -5.42
N ILE A 248 3.89 8.74 -4.53
CA ILE A 248 2.88 7.73 -4.81
C ILE A 248 1.52 8.37 -4.54
N GLY A 249 0.85 8.78 -5.60
CA GLY A 249 -0.46 9.43 -5.55
C GLY A 249 -1.59 8.43 -5.69
N GLY A 250 -2.62 8.57 -4.85
CA GLY A 250 -3.86 7.81 -4.93
C GLY A 250 -5.05 8.66 -4.55
N GLN A 251 -6.24 8.24 -4.91
CA GLN A 251 -7.51 8.77 -4.41
C GLN A 251 -8.04 7.82 -3.34
N ALA A 252 -9.04 8.24 -2.59
CA ALA A 252 -9.66 7.39 -1.58
C ALA A 252 -11.16 7.64 -1.49
N THR A 253 -11.90 6.61 -1.13
CA THR A 253 -13.36 6.68 -0.97
C THR A 253 -13.76 6.08 0.36
N THR A 254 -14.56 6.80 1.15
CA THR A 254 -15.08 6.28 2.40
C THR A 254 -16.26 5.34 2.12
N TYR A 255 -16.14 4.10 2.60
CA TYR A 255 -17.19 3.10 2.51
C TYR A 255 -18.15 3.13 3.71
N LEU A 256 -17.62 3.31 4.94
CA LEU A 256 -18.42 3.25 6.16
C LEU A 256 -17.91 4.25 7.21
N ILE A 257 -18.83 4.89 7.90
CA ILE A 257 -18.58 5.71 9.09
C ILE A 257 -19.36 5.12 10.26
N GLY A 258 -18.73 4.98 11.40
CA GLY A 258 -19.33 4.39 12.57
C GLY A 258 -18.65 4.76 13.89
N LYS A 259 -18.97 4.01 14.94
CA LYS A 259 -18.37 4.17 16.28
C LYS A 259 -18.01 2.82 16.85
N VAL A 260 -16.80 2.72 17.40
CA VAL A 260 -16.37 1.58 18.21
C VAL A 260 -16.73 1.83 19.67
N LEU A 261 -17.39 0.87 20.30
CA LEU A 261 -17.81 0.92 21.70
C LEU A 261 -16.95 -0.06 22.50
N LEU A 262 -15.99 0.46 23.27
CA LEU A 262 -15.20 -0.33 24.22
C LEU A 262 -15.89 -0.33 25.59
N ARG A 263 -16.08 -1.53 26.16
CA ARG A 263 -16.70 -1.74 27.48
C ARG A 263 -15.73 -2.40 28.44
#